data_6ea08c04e20efc5a7cb47a06bd979af7
#
_entry.id   6ea08c04e20efc5a7cb47a06bd979af7
#
_cell.length_a   1.000
_cell.length_b   1.000
_cell.length_c   1.000
_cell.angle_alpha   90.00
_cell.angle_beta   90.00
_cell.angle_gamma   90.00
#
_symmetry.space_group_name_H-M   'P 1'
#
loop_
_entity.id
_entity.type
_entity.pdbx_description
1 polymer ?
#
loop_
_entity_poly.entity_id
_entity_poly.type
_entity_poly.pdbx_seq_one_letter_code
_entity_poly.pdbx_strand_id
1 'polypeptide(L)'
;MTTTLSPLTSPLLGHTRHGFFTREGGVSTGPYASLNCSTKSGDTPQNLAENRRRVATHLGVQASHLLGVTQVHGRAVITATAPWPPGTGAPADALVTNQPDIAIGVITADCAPVLFANAEGTIVGAAHAGWRGALAGILESTLEAMKALGANMESISAVVGPCIVQESYETAED
;
A
#
# COMPACT_ATOMS: atom_id res chain seq x y z
N MET A 1 8.73 9.35 -24.19
CA MET A 1 7.52 8.51 -24.18
C MET A 1 7.13 8.28 -22.72
N THR A 2 5.97 8.74 -22.29
CA THR A 2 5.46 8.46 -20.93
C THR A 2 4.98 7.01 -20.92
N THR A 3 5.74 6.13 -20.26
CA THR A 3 5.30 4.73 -20.05
C THR A 3 4.05 4.75 -19.19
N THR A 4 2.95 4.25 -19.71
CA THR A 4 1.69 4.10 -18.96
C THR A 4 1.89 3.02 -17.89
N LEU A 5 1.52 3.31 -16.63
CA LEU A 5 1.53 2.31 -15.57
C LEU A 5 0.47 1.24 -15.84
N SER A 6 0.81 -0.02 -15.62
CA SER A 6 -0.08 -1.16 -15.78
C SER A 6 -0.07 -2.01 -14.48
N PRO A 7 -0.71 -1.55 -13.41
CA PRO A 7 -0.78 -2.32 -12.17
C PRO A 7 -1.67 -3.55 -12.33
N LEU A 8 -1.43 -4.55 -11.51
CA LEU A 8 -2.35 -5.66 -11.34
C LEU A 8 -3.56 -5.19 -10.53
N THR A 9 -4.74 -5.61 -10.93
CA THR A 9 -6.01 -5.27 -10.28
C THR A 9 -6.85 -6.52 -10.04
N SER A 10 -7.87 -6.41 -9.19
CA SER A 10 -8.80 -7.50 -8.92
C SER A 10 -10.24 -7.01 -8.97
N PRO A 11 -11.16 -7.73 -9.65
CA PRO A 11 -12.57 -7.38 -9.67
C PRO A 11 -13.25 -7.50 -8.29
N LEU A 12 -12.63 -8.21 -7.34
CA LEU A 12 -13.16 -8.37 -5.97
C LEU A 12 -13.21 -7.04 -5.19
N LEU A 13 -12.40 -6.04 -5.57
CA LEU A 13 -12.43 -4.72 -4.94
C LEU A 13 -13.42 -3.76 -5.63
N GLY A 14 -14.29 -4.30 -6.49
CA GLY A 14 -15.40 -3.57 -7.11
C GLY A 14 -14.95 -2.33 -7.88
N HIS A 15 -15.61 -1.20 -7.61
CA HIS A 15 -15.31 0.08 -8.26
C HIS A 15 -14.21 0.89 -7.58
N THR A 16 -13.59 0.36 -6.51
CA THR A 16 -12.49 1.03 -5.82
C THR A 16 -11.28 1.13 -6.75
N ARG A 17 -10.75 2.34 -6.97
CA ARG A 17 -9.50 2.53 -7.71
C ARG A 17 -8.35 1.94 -6.89
N HIS A 18 -7.70 0.94 -7.44
CA HIS A 18 -6.61 0.24 -6.75
C HIS A 18 -5.59 -0.31 -7.75
N GLY A 19 -4.46 -0.76 -7.24
CA GLY A 19 -3.47 -1.45 -8.04
C GLY A 19 -2.28 -1.95 -7.23
N PHE A 20 -1.79 -3.13 -7.60
CA PHE A 20 -0.47 -3.59 -7.18
C PHE A 20 0.52 -3.17 -8.26
N PHE A 21 1.22 -2.08 -7.99
CA PHE A 21 2.18 -1.50 -8.91
C PHE A 21 3.49 -2.29 -8.84
N THR A 22 3.98 -2.73 -10.00
CA THR A 22 5.27 -3.40 -10.12
C THR A 22 6.40 -2.37 -10.16
N ARG A 23 7.64 -2.85 -10.34
CA ARG A 23 8.80 -1.97 -10.51
C ARG A 23 8.84 -1.21 -11.84
N GLU A 24 7.90 -1.43 -12.76
CA GLU A 24 7.91 -0.87 -14.11
C GLU A 24 7.23 0.48 -14.22
N GLY A 25 7.68 1.29 -15.19
CA GLY A 25 7.02 2.55 -15.55
C GLY A 25 7.48 3.78 -14.76
N GLY A 26 8.54 3.66 -13.96
CA GLY A 26 9.13 4.77 -13.22
C GLY A 26 10.28 5.48 -13.94
N VAL A 27 10.99 6.32 -13.18
CA VAL A 27 12.14 7.12 -13.66
C VAL A 27 13.45 6.77 -12.95
N SER A 28 13.39 5.98 -11.89
CA SER A 28 14.59 5.57 -11.15
C SER A 28 15.49 4.67 -12.00
N THR A 29 16.79 4.71 -11.71
CA THR A 29 17.82 3.95 -12.44
C THR A 29 18.63 3.06 -11.51
N GLY A 30 19.49 2.23 -12.09
CA GLY A 30 20.37 1.34 -11.32
C GLY A 30 19.58 0.36 -10.46
N PRO A 31 19.95 0.15 -9.19
CA PRO A 31 19.26 -0.81 -8.31
C PRO A 31 17.81 -0.44 -8.02
N TYR A 32 17.42 0.81 -8.23
CA TYR A 32 16.06 1.32 -7.99
C TYR A 32 15.16 1.31 -9.23
N ALA A 33 15.65 0.82 -10.36
CA ALA A 33 14.90 0.85 -11.62
C ALA A 33 13.63 -0.01 -11.52
N SER A 34 12.48 0.57 -11.86
CA SER A 34 12.27 1.94 -12.30
C SER A 34 11.25 2.71 -11.44
N LEU A 35 10.15 2.07 -10.94
CA LEU A 35 9.06 2.71 -10.18
C LEU A 35 9.29 2.60 -8.66
N ASN A 36 10.48 3.00 -8.19
CA ASN A 36 10.74 3.02 -6.76
C ASN A 36 9.94 4.14 -6.08
N CYS A 37 9.08 3.77 -5.13
CA CYS A 37 8.27 4.70 -4.35
C CYS A 37 8.67 4.72 -2.86
N SER A 38 9.72 3.98 -2.47
CA SER A 38 10.17 3.87 -1.09
C SER A 38 10.94 5.11 -0.63
N THR A 39 10.36 5.88 0.27
CA THR A 39 11.01 7.07 0.87
C THR A 39 12.18 6.73 1.80
N LYS A 40 12.41 5.44 2.08
CA LYS A 40 13.55 4.94 2.87
C LYS A 40 14.66 4.36 1.99
N SER A 41 14.51 4.35 0.67
CA SER A 41 15.57 3.94 -0.24
C SER A 41 16.64 5.04 -0.37
N GLY A 42 17.82 4.68 -0.86
CA GLY A 42 18.88 5.66 -1.18
C GLY A 42 18.69 6.34 -2.55
N ASP A 43 17.49 6.27 -3.15
CA ASP A 43 17.18 6.93 -4.42
C ASP A 43 17.06 8.44 -4.28
N THR A 44 17.14 9.16 -5.39
CA THR A 44 17.05 10.63 -5.36
C THR A 44 15.62 11.10 -5.01
N PRO A 45 15.47 12.19 -4.23
CA PRO A 45 14.16 12.73 -3.92
C PRO A 45 13.34 13.08 -5.16
N GLN A 46 13.99 13.50 -6.24
CA GLN A 46 13.33 13.85 -7.51
C GLN A 46 12.71 12.62 -8.17
N ASN A 47 13.44 11.49 -8.22
CA ASN A 47 12.92 10.22 -8.75
C ASN A 47 11.73 9.72 -7.92
N LEU A 48 11.87 9.74 -6.59
CA LEU A 48 10.80 9.33 -5.69
C LEU A 48 9.54 10.19 -5.86
N ALA A 49 9.70 11.51 -5.95
CA ALA A 49 8.58 12.44 -6.16
C ALA A 49 7.86 12.16 -7.49
N GLU A 50 8.62 11.96 -8.58
CA GLU A 50 8.05 11.67 -9.90
C GLU A 50 7.37 10.30 -9.93
N ASN A 51 7.96 9.25 -9.37
CA ASN A 51 7.36 7.92 -9.30
C ASN A 51 6.05 7.94 -8.51
N ARG A 52 6.06 8.57 -7.34
CA ARG A 52 4.84 8.73 -6.52
C ARG A 52 3.77 9.57 -7.23
N ARG A 53 4.18 10.62 -7.96
CA ARG A 53 3.26 11.41 -8.78
C ARG A 53 2.59 10.55 -9.86
N ARG A 54 3.32 9.67 -10.53
CA ARG A 54 2.76 8.75 -11.54
C ARG A 54 1.72 7.82 -10.93
N VAL A 55 2.04 7.21 -9.78
CA VAL A 55 1.10 6.34 -9.06
C VAL A 55 -0.16 7.12 -8.65
N ALA A 56 0.00 8.29 -8.03
CA ALA A 56 -1.11 9.14 -7.62
C ALA A 56 -2.01 9.55 -8.80
N THR A 57 -1.39 9.95 -9.92
CA THR A 57 -2.11 10.29 -11.17
C THR A 57 -2.91 9.10 -11.70
N HIS A 58 -2.33 7.88 -11.68
CA HIS A 58 -3.02 6.66 -12.10
C HIS A 58 -4.24 6.37 -11.21
N LEU A 59 -4.10 6.59 -9.90
CA LEU A 59 -5.18 6.43 -8.92
C LEU A 59 -6.19 7.60 -8.94
N GLY A 60 -5.91 8.68 -9.68
CA GLY A 60 -6.79 9.83 -9.82
C GLY A 60 -6.78 10.78 -8.62
N VAL A 61 -5.69 10.80 -7.85
CA VAL A 61 -5.49 11.73 -6.72
C VAL A 61 -4.29 12.65 -6.95
N GLN A 62 -4.17 13.71 -6.15
CA GLN A 62 -2.97 14.53 -6.13
C GLN A 62 -1.80 13.77 -5.47
N ALA A 63 -0.57 14.09 -5.87
CA ALA A 63 0.62 13.43 -5.34
C ALA A 63 0.77 13.57 -3.80
N SER A 64 0.33 14.69 -3.25
CA SER A 64 0.27 14.96 -1.81
C SER A 64 -0.77 14.10 -1.06
N HIS A 65 -1.72 13.52 -1.76
CA HIS A 65 -2.79 12.69 -1.23
C HIS A 65 -2.51 11.17 -1.35
N LEU A 66 -1.35 10.79 -1.88
CA LEU A 66 -0.87 9.40 -1.82
C LEU A 66 -0.08 9.20 -0.53
N LEU A 67 -0.69 8.56 0.45
CA LEU A 67 -0.15 8.41 1.80
C LEU A 67 0.50 7.04 2.01
N GLY A 68 1.51 7.03 2.83
CA GLY A 68 2.18 5.82 3.31
C GLY A 68 2.64 6.02 4.74
N VAL A 69 3.05 4.94 5.38
CA VAL A 69 3.52 4.88 6.76
C VAL A 69 5.00 4.49 6.83
N THR A 70 5.58 4.63 8.00
CA THR A 70 6.90 4.07 8.31
C THR A 70 6.72 2.62 8.73
N GLN A 71 6.88 1.69 7.76
CA GLN A 71 6.69 0.26 8.00
C GLN A 71 7.76 -0.31 8.95
N VAL A 72 7.32 -1.05 9.94
CA VAL A 72 8.13 -1.60 11.04
C VAL A 72 7.93 -3.11 11.26
N HIS A 73 7.18 -3.77 10.36
CA HIS A 73 6.80 -5.19 10.42
C HIS A 73 5.98 -5.54 11.67
N GLY A 74 5.17 -4.60 12.14
CA GLY A 74 4.29 -4.71 13.28
C GLY A 74 2.82 -4.92 12.89
N ARG A 75 1.91 -4.59 13.83
CA ARG A 75 0.46 -4.69 13.62
C ARG A 75 -0.28 -3.36 13.80
N ALA A 76 0.45 -2.24 13.90
CA ALA A 76 -0.19 -0.94 14.06
C ALA A 76 -0.86 -0.49 12.75
N VAL A 77 -2.03 0.13 12.87
CA VAL A 77 -2.83 0.66 11.78
C VAL A 77 -3.08 2.14 11.98
N ILE A 78 -2.93 2.94 10.93
CA ILE A 78 -3.22 4.39 10.97
C ILE A 78 -4.52 4.65 10.19
N THR A 79 -5.44 5.36 10.81
CA THR A 79 -6.60 5.93 10.11
C THR A 79 -6.19 7.26 9.48
N ALA A 80 -6.20 7.31 8.15
CA ALA A 80 -5.83 8.49 7.38
C ALA A 80 -7.06 9.39 7.19
N THR A 81 -7.08 10.53 7.88
CA THR A 81 -8.17 11.53 7.82
C THR A 81 -7.77 12.82 7.10
N ALA A 82 -6.48 13.05 6.91
CA ALA A 82 -5.90 14.20 6.23
C ALA A 82 -4.54 13.84 5.62
N PRO A 83 -4.08 14.52 4.57
CA PRO A 83 -2.77 14.31 3.97
C PRO A 83 -1.61 14.68 4.92
N TRP A 84 -0.48 13.98 4.74
CA TRP A 84 0.81 14.30 5.36
C TRP A 84 1.96 14.16 4.35
N PRO A 85 3.10 14.83 4.57
CA PRO A 85 4.24 14.76 3.66
C PRO A 85 4.79 13.33 3.50
N PRO A 86 5.24 12.93 2.30
CA PRO A 86 5.87 11.64 2.09
C PRO A 86 7.05 11.40 3.05
N GLY A 87 7.12 10.20 3.64
CA GLY A 87 8.18 9.82 4.58
C GLY A 87 7.98 10.27 6.03
N THR A 88 6.91 11.04 6.33
CA THR A 88 6.59 11.49 7.70
C THR A 88 5.47 10.68 8.36
N GLY A 89 4.94 9.67 7.68
CA GLY A 89 3.92 8.79 8.26
C GLY A 89 4.42 8.07 9.51
N ALA A 90 3.54 7.94 10.51
CA ALA A 90 3.85 7.29 11.78
C ALA A 90 4.30 5.83 11.59
N PRO A 91 5.00 5.24 12.59
CA PRO A 91 5.33 3.81 12.58
C PRO A 91 4.06 2.95 12.58
N ALA A 92 3.83 2.22 11.50
CA ALA A 92 2.69 1.31 11.30
C ALA A 92 2.95 0.40 10.09
N ASP A 93 2.10 -0.61 9.90
CA ASP A 93 2.17 -1.51 8.75
C ASP A 93 0.86 -1.59 7.98
N ALA A 94 -0.14 -0.81 8.38
CA ALA A 94 -1.36 -0.65 7.61
C ALA A 94 -1.94 0.76 7.72
N LEU A 95 -2.77 1.10 6.73
CA LEU A 95 -3.59 2.31 6.71
C LEU A 95 -5.03 1.93 6.37
N VAL A 96 -5.97 2.70 6.93
CA VAL A 96 -7.37 2.68 6.52
C VAL A 96 -7.86 4.11 6.30
N THR A 97 -8.82 4.32 5.43
CA THR A 97 -9.44 5.64 5.22
C THR A 97 -10.88 5.50 4.73
N ASN A 98 -11.69 6.51 5.04
CA ASN A 98 -13.00 6.77 4.43
C ASN A 98 -13.04 8.12 3.70
N GLN A 99 -11.88 8.72 3.45
CA GLN A 99 -11.78 10.02 2.77
C GLN A 99 -11.67 9.80 1.25
N PRO A 100 -12.58 10.35 0.42
CA PRO A 100 -12.68 10.03 -0.99
C PRO A 100 -11.46 10.44 -1.83
N ASP A 101 -10.74 11.48 -1.41
CA ASP A 101 -9.60 12.03 -2.16
C ASP A 101 -8.24 11.56 -1.62
N ILE A 102 -8.22 10.62 -0.68
CA ILE A 102 -6.99 10.06 -0.12
C ILE A 102 -6.75 8.67 -0.71
N ALA A 103 -5.59 8.47 -1.32
CA ALA A 103 -5.05 7.16 -1.65
C ALA A 103 -4.06 6.72 -0.58
N ILE A 104 -4.18 5.48 -0.14
CA ILE A 104 -3.31 4.85 0.86
C ILE A 104 -2.53 3.70 0.22
N GLY A 105 -1.30 3.51 0.64
CA GLY A 105 -0.47 2.46 0.09
C GLY A 105 0.64 1.99 1.02
N VAL A 106 1.06 0.76 0.81
CA VAL A 106 2.23 0.15 1.44
C VAL A 106 3.27 -0.20 0.38
N ILE A 107 4.52 -0.30 0.79
CA ILE A 107 5.63 -0.67 -0.07
C ILE A 107 6.08 -2.08 0.31
N THR A 108 6.23 -2.95 -0.67
CA THR A 108 6.72 -4.30 -0.48
C THR A 108 7.84 -4.62 -1.47
N ALA A 109 8.73 -5.51 -1.08
CA ALA A 109 9.61 -6.25 -1.98
C ALA A 109 9.12 -7.71 -2.04
N ASP A 110 9.25 -8.43 -0.93
CA ASP A 110 8.89 -9.85 -0.81
C ASP A 110 7.65 -10.09 0.05
N CYS A 111 7.38 -9.20 1.03
CA CYS A 111 6.23 -9.32 1.93
C CYS A 111 4.90 -9.16 1.18
N ALA A 112 3.85 -9.80 1.67
CA ALA A 112 2.53 -9.76 1.06
C ALA A 112 1.84 -8.38 1.26
N PRO A 113 1.51 -7.65 0.18
CA PRO A 113 0.59 -6.51 0.26
C PRO A 113 -0.84 -7.02 0.25
N VAL A 114 -1.68 -6.48 1.12
CA VAL A 114 -3.11 -6.81 1.14
C VAL A 114 -3.92 -5.53 1.02
N LEU A 115 -4.84 -5.50 0.06
CA LEU A 115 -5.77 -4.40 -0.14
C LEU A 115 -7.18 -4.83 0.29
N PHE A 116 -7.90 -3.91 0.92
CA PHE A 116 -9.24 -4.12 1.43
C PHE A 116 -10.19 -3.04 0.93
N ALA A 117 -11.44 -3.41 0.67
CA ALA A 117 -12.52 -2.46 0.43
C ALA A 117 -13.84 -3.01 0.99
N ASN A 118 -14.70 -2.14 1.52
CA ASN A 118 -16.11 -2.49 1.76
C ASN A 118 -16.89 -2.55 0.43
N ALA A 119 -18.07 -3.11 0.44
CA ALA A 119 -18.86 -3.32 -0.79
C ALA A 119 -19.12 -2.01 -1.56
N GLU A 120 -19.31 -0.91 -0.85
CA GLU A 120 -19.59 0.41 -1.42
C GLU A 120 -18.29 1.12 -1.92
N GLY A 121 -17.10 0.61 -1.60
CA GLY A 121 -15.82 1.24 -1.94
C GLY A 121 -15.55 2.56 -1.22
N THR A 122 -16.27 2.83 -0.11
CA THR A 122 -16.18 4.07 0.65
C THR A 122 -15.20 3.98 1.83
N ILE A 123 -14.85 2.77 2.25
CA ILE A 123 -13.85 2.49 3.30
C ILE A 123 -12.85 1.51 2.71
N VAL A 124 -11.60 1.91 2.69
CA VAL A 124 -10.51 1.12 2.11
C VAL A 124 -9.37 0.92 3.09
N GLY A 125 -8.63 -0.17 2.88
CA GLY A 125 -7.46 -0.52 3.68
C GLY A 125 -6.29 -0.99 2.80
N ALA A 126 -5.07 -0.76 3.28
CA ALA A 126 -3.84 -1.29 2.71
C ALA A 126 -2.93 -1.78 3.83
N ALA A 127 -2.55 -3.05 3.82
CA ALA A 127 -1.70 -3.66 4.84
C ALA A 127 -0.43 -4.28 4.23
N HIS A 128 0.68 -4.09 4.93
CA HIS A 128 1.95 -4.75 4.71
C HIS A 128 2.04 -5.97 5.62
N ALA A 129 1.76 -7.14 5.08
CA ALA A 129 1.80 -8.41 5.81
C ALA A 129 3.15 -9.12 5.60
N GLY A 130 4.22 -8.60 6.22
CA GLY A 130 5.43 -9.38 6.46
C GLY A 130 5.12 -10.47 7.49
N TRP A 131 5.89 -11.56 7.55
CA TRP A 131 5.60 -12.72 8.40
C TRP A 131 5.39 -12.35 9.89
N ARG A 132 6.19 -11.43 10.43
CA ARG A 132 6.05 -10.95 11.81
C ARG A 132 4.73 -10.20 12.02
N GLY A 133 4.40 -9.30 11.11
CA GLY A 133 3.14 -8.55 11.14
C GLY A 133 1.92 -9.46 10.96
N ALA A 134 2.00 -10.44 10.05
CA ALA A 134 0.95 -11.43 9.84
C ALA A 134 0.71 -12.27 11.09
N LEU A 135 1.77 -12.79 11.70
CA LEU A 135 1.68 -13.55 12.97
C LEU A 135 1.14 -12.69 14.13
N ALA A 136 1.50 -11.40 14.15
CA ALA A 136 1.03 -10.44 15.16
C ALA A 136 -0.41 -9.96 14.95
N GLY A 137 -1.07 -10.29 13.82
CA GLY A 137 -2.45 -9.96 13.52
C GLY A 137 -2.64 -8.60 12.81
N ILE A 138 -1.78 -8.25 11.84
CA ILE A 138 -1.93 -6.99 11.08
C ILE A 138 -3.22 -6.98 10.26
N LEU A 139 -3.66 -8.13 9.72
CA LEU A 139 -4.87 -8.21 8.91
C LEU A 139 -6.10 -7.99 9.78
N GLU A 140 -6.18 -8.66 10.93
CA GLU A 140 -7.24 -8.49 11.91
C GLU A 140 -7.30 -7.05 12.43
N SER A 141 -6.13 -6.46 12.74
CA SER A 141 -6.04 -5.05 13.17
C SER A 141 -6.55 -4.09 12.08
N THR A 142 -6.29 -4.39 10.80
CA THR A 142 -6.78 -3.59 9.67
C THR A 142 -8.29 -3.70 9.57
N LEU A 143 -8.86 -4.90 9.67
CA LEU A 143 -10.31 -5.12 9.65
C LEU A 143 -11.01 -4.41 10.82
N GLU A 144 -10.48 -4.49 12.03
CA GLU A 144 -11.04 -3.77 13.18
C GLU A 144 -10.99 -2.24 13.00
N ALA A 145 -9.92 -1.71 12.40
CA ALA A 145 -9.85 -0.29 12.07
C ALA A 145 -10.88 0.11 10.99
N MET A 146 -11.11 -0.73 9.96
CA MET A 146 -12.18 -0.50 8.98
C MET A 146 -13.57 -0.55 9.61
N LYS A 147 -13.81 -1.50 10.53
CA LYS A 147 -15.05 -1.58 11.32
C LYS A 147 -15.28 -0.34 12.17
N ALA A 148 -14.23 0.20 12.78
CA ALA A 148 -14.31 1.44 13.55
C ALA A 148 -14.70 2.66 12.68
N LEU A 149 -14.40 2.63 11.37
CA LEU A 149 -14.86 3.60 10.38
C LEU A 149 -16.30 3.35 9.89
N GLY A 150 -16.95 2.26 10.33
CA GLY A 150 -18.31 1.92 9.98
C GLY A 150 -18.46 0.85 8.89
N ALA A 151 -17.39 0.16 8.50
CA ALA A 151 -17.51 -0.94 7.54
C ALA A 151 -18.25 -2.13 8.14
N ASN A 152 -19.18 -2.73 7.37
CA ASN A 152 -19.74 -4.02 7.70
C ASN A 152 -18.74 -5.13 7.37
N MET A 153 -18.30 -5.87 8.38
CA MET A 153 -17.29 -6.92 8.27
C MET A 153 -17.64 -8.01 7.24
N GLU A 154 -18.90 -8.36 7.10
CA GLU A 154 -19.37 -9.37 6.15
C GLU A 154 -19.30 -8.91 4.69
N SER A 155 -19.14 -7.60 4.46
CA SER A 155 -19.09 -7.00 3.12
C SER A 155 -17.68 -6.54 2.71
N ILE A 156 -16.66 -6.80 3.54
CA ILE A 156 -15.28 -6.45 3.21
C ILE A 156 -14.69 -7.51 2.29
N SER A 157 -14.18 -7.08 1.15
CA SER A 157 -13.33 -7.89 0.29
C SER A 157 -11.86 -7.58 0.56
N ALA A 158 -11.03 -8.64 0.55
CA ALA A 158 -9.58 -8.54 0.69
C ALA A 158 -8.88 -9.23 -0.49
N VAL A 159 -7.83 -8.62 -1.01
CA VAL A 159 -7.02 -9.16 -2.10
C VAL A 159 -5.55 -9.11 -1.71
N VAL A 160 -4.88 -10.26 -1.78
CA VAL A 160 -3.43 -10.37 -1.60
C VAL A 160 -2.76 -10.15 -2.95
N GLY A 161 -1.79 -9.24 -2.99
CA GLY A 161 -0.99 -8.97 -4.18
C GLY A 161 0.23 -9.88 -4.30
N PRO A 162 1.06 -9.67 -5.33
CA PRO A 162 2.28 -10.44 -5.53
C PRO A 162 3.20 -10.37 -4.31
N CYS A 163 3.69 -11.52 -3.89
CA CYS A 163 4.63 -11.68 -2.80
C CYS A 163 5.52 -12.90 -3.05
N ILE A 164 6.55 -13.06 -2.22
CA ILE A 164 7.41 -14.25 -2.26
C ILE A 164 6.60 -15.50 -1.90
N VAL A 165 6.92 -16.60 -2.54
CA VAL A 165 6.33 -17.92 -2.24
C VAL A 165 7.15 -18.67 -1.20
N GLN A 166 6.54 -19.65 -0.53
CA GLN A 166 7.15 -20.39 0.56
C GLN A 166 8.48 -21.06 0.16
N GLU A 167 8.53 -21.63 -1.04
CA GLU A 167 9.72 -22.34 -1.56
C GLU A 167 10.93 -21.43 -1.78
N SER A 168 10.69 -20.12 -1.90
CA SER A 168 11.74 -19.10 -2.11
C SER A 168 12.05 -18.32 -0.84
N TYR A 169 11.36 -18.61 0.28
CA TYR A 169 11.48 -17.86 1.51
C TYR A 169 12.50 -18.48 2.45
N GLU A 170 13.67 -17.84 2.56
CA GLU A 170 14.71 -18.25 3.51
C GLU A 170 14.48 -17.56 4.86
N THR A 171 14.41 -18.37 5.93
CA THR A 171 14.42 -17.87 7.32
C THR A 171 15.68 -18.35 8.01
N ALA A 172 16.36 -17.47 8.75
CA ALA A 172 17.40 -17.91 9.66
C ALA A 172 16.78 -18.66 10.85
N GLU A 173 17.49 -19.66 11.37
CA GLU A 173 17.19 -20.22 12.69
C GLU A 173 17.48 -19.13 13.73
N ASP A 174 16.47 -18.72 14.52
CA ASP A 174 16.60 -17.81 15.67
C ASP A 174 17.14 -18.55 16.89
#